data_98ae2c918e5c7c25323cbb3745a5557d
#
_entry.id   98ae2c918e5c7c25323cbb3745a5557d
#
_cell.length_a   1.000
_cell.length_b   1.000
_cell.length_c   1.000
_cell.angle_alpha   90.00
_cell.angle_beta   90.00
_cell.angle_gamma   90.00
#
_symmetry.space_group_name_H-M   'P 1'
#
loop_
_entity.id
_entity.type
_entity.pdbx_description
1 polymer ?
#
loop_
_entity_poly.entity_id
_entity_poly.type
_entity_poly.pdbx_seq_one_letter_code
_entity_poly.pdbx_strand_id
1 'polypeptide(L)'
;MISLRSMILSVTGCELFEKIPPGGIISLQAENTIQSEVVKMIIKIENDALLAELSTQGAYIEKLYDKKTGKDHIWQYDAQYWPRRTSICFPIMSILKNDETVIEGKTYHMENHGFLREMELDVISSGADCVTMRAQANEMTKKHYPYDFCFDVTYRLEGDALAVEYNVSNQGTIPMDYCLGVHTTYKVPIDDAENMQEDLYLQFEAPETAGIHVVEGGLQTHNYRPYLENSDTIPLKGAFEDGALIFDTDALKSRSVSICSRKSSFRTRVDFSGWKQIAFWAKPGNMPFLCIEPMTGLADYVDTDGNFHSKPDIITLQPGDAKLHRYVIRTE
;
A
#
# COMPACT_ATOMS: atom_id res chain seq x y z
N MET A 1 -38.02 -6.57 -5.35
CA MET A 1 -37.99 -6.02 -3.97
C MET A 1 -37.89 -7.19 -3.02
N ILE A 2 -36.68 -7.61 -2.65
CA ILE A 2 -36.45 -8.64 -1.64
C ILE A 2 -36.23 -7.90 -0.33
N SER A 3 -37.09 -8.21 0.65
CA SER A 3 -37.16 -7.50 1.93
C SER A 3 -35.90 -7.66 2.75
N LEU A 4 -35.33 -6.55 3.24
CA LEU A 4 -34.19 -6.46 4.16
C LEU A 4 -34.32 -7.23 5.48
N ARG A 5 -35.44 -7.90 5.70
CA ARG A 5 -35.68 -8.65 6.95
C ARG A 5 -35.14 -10.07 6.96
N SER A 6 -34.68 -10.61 5.85
CA SER A 6 -34.18 -12.00 5.77
C SER A 6 -32.65 -12.14 5.86
N MET A 7 -31.89 -11.04 5.95
CA MET A 7 -30.40 -11.09 6.06
C MET A 7 -29.87 -10.91 7.49
N ILE A 8 -30.69 -10.61 8.48
CA ILE A 8 -30.24 -10.38 9.87
C ILE A 8 -30.33 -11.64 10.76
N LEU A 9 -30.81 -12.77 10.23
CA LEU A 9 -31.09 -13.97 11.03
C LEU A 9 -30.09 -15.12 10.88
N SER A 10 -28.95 -14.93 10.27
CA SER A 10 -27.96 -16.03 10.09
C SER A 10 -26.63 -15.88 10.85
N VAL A 11 -26.48 -14.94 11.79
CA VAL A 11 -25.22 -14.69 12.52
C VAL A 11 -25.40 -14.66 14.04
N THR A 12 -26.33 -15.39 14.61
CA THR A 12 -26.33 -15.60 16.07
C THR A 12 -26.64 -17.04 16.39
N GLY A 13 -25.58 -17.88 16.29
CA GLY A 13 -25.53 -19.12 17.03
C GLY A 13 -25.16 -18.83 18.49
N CYS A 14 -26.10 -18.58 19.35
CA CYS A 14 -25.96 -18.76 20.80
C CYS A 14 -27.32 -19.10 21.38
N GLU A 15 -27.50 -20.36 21.72
CA GLU A 15 -28.63 -20.86 22.50
C GLU A 15 -28.60 -20.23 23.90
N LEU A 16 -29.57 -19.38 24.19
CA LEU A 16 -29.94 -18.99 25.54
C LEU A 16 -31.43 -18.63 25.56
N PHE A 17 -32.27 -19.64 25.48
CA PHE A 17 -33.65 -19.56 25.90
C PHE A 17 -33.94 -20.72 26.81
N GLU A 18 -33.76 -20.51 28.14
CA GLU A 18 -34.64 -21.17 29.14
C GLU A 18 -34.60 -20.41 30.46
N LYS A 19 -35.84 -20.06 30.93
CA LYS A 19 -36.24 -19.63 32.26
C LYS A 19 -36.13 -18.15 32.61
N ILE A 20 -37.18 -17.41 32.22
CA ILE A 20 -37.57 -16.17 32.91
C ILE A 20 -38.88 -16.44 33.68
N PRO A 21 -38.93 -16.29 35.00
CA PRO A 21 -40.18 -16.31 35.74
C PRO A 21 -40.94 -14.99 35.56
N PRO A 22 -42.28 -14.98 35.62
CA PRO A 22 -43.05 -13.77 35.40
C PRO A 22 -42.95 -12.82 36.60
N GLY A 23 -42.50 -11.58 36.37
CA GLY A 23 -42.54 -10.48 37.31
C GLY A 23 -41.28 -9.73 37.68
N GLY A 24 -40.13 -10.01 37.06
CA GLY A 24 -38.85 -9.33 37.36
C GLY A 24 -38.55 -8.19 36.39
N ILE A 25 -38.44 -6.95 36.89
CA ILE A 25 -37.88 -5.82 36.17
C ILE A 25 -36.35 -5.98 36.24
N ILE A 26 -35.70 -6.35 35.13
CA ILE A 26 -34.25 -6.35 35.02
C ILE A 26 -33.86 -5.04 34.34
N SER A 27 -33.20 -4.14 35.09
CA SER A 27 -32.48 -3.01 34.52
C SER A 27 -31.18 -3.54 33.93
N LEU A 28 -31.16 -3.77 32.63
CA LEU A 28 -29.93 -4.02 31.89
C LEU A 28 -29.23 -2.69 31.70
N GLN A 29 -28.21 -2.40 32.52
CA GLN A 29 -27.11 -1.51 32.11
C GLN A 29 -26.24 -2.31 31.15
N ALA A 30 -26.59 -2.27 29.89
CA ALA A 30 -25.69 -2.74 28.83
C ALA A 30 -24.77 -1.59 28.48
N GLU A 31 -23.54 -1.63 28.97
CA GLU A 31 -22.44 -0.94 28.30
C GLU A 31 -22.18 -1.66 26.98
N ASN A 32 -22.98 -1.32 25.98
CA ASN A 32 -22.74 -1.77 24.61
C ASN A 32 -21.64 -0.94 24.00
N THR A 33 -20.39 -1.36 24.18
CA THR A 33 -19.34 -1.08 23.22
C THR A 33 -19.59 -1.99 22.02
N ILE A 34 -20.53 -1.63 21.16
CA ILE A 34 -20.62 -2.21 19.82
C ILE A 34 -19.45 -1.58 19.05
N GLN A 35 -18.28 -2.20 19.10
CA GLN A 35 -17.34 -2.10 18.00
C GLN A 35 -18.08 -2.73 16.81
N SER A 36 -18.56 -1.89 15.89
CA SER A 36 -18.98 -2.36 14.59
C SER A 36 -17.73 -2.99 13.96
N GLU A 37 -17.68 -4.32 13.91
CA GLU A 37 -16.74 -5.00 13.04
C GLU A 37 -16.99 -4.46 11.64
N VAL A 38 -16.05 -3.70 11.10
CA VAL A 38 -16.05 -3.27 9.70
C VAL A 38 -15.97 -4.56 8.90
N VAL A 39 -17.04 -4.91 8.19
CA VAL A 39 -17.09 -6.14 7.40
C VAL A 39 -16.25 -5.91 6.17
N LYS A 40 -14.97 -6.28 6.25
CA LYS A 40 -14.05 -6.33 5.13
C LYS A 40 -14.65 -7.16 3.99
N MET A 41 -14.79 -6.56 2.81
CA MET A 41 -15.24 -7.26 1.61
C MET A 41 -14.02 -7.58 0.72
N ILE A 42 -14.01 -8.78 0.16
CA ILE A 42 -13.01 -9.19 -0.85
C ILE A 42 -13.67 -9.18 -2.22
N ILE A 43 -13.10 -8.41 -3.13
CA ILE A 43 -13.49 -8.35 -4.54
C ILE A 43 -12.54 -9.22 -5.33
N LYS A 44 -13.10 -10.13 -6.11
CA LYS A 44 -12.36 -10.97 -7.05
C LYS A 44 -12.51 -10.42 -8.46
N ILE A 45 -11.38 -10.23 -9.14
CA ILE A 45 -11.31 -10.00 -10.59
C ILE A 45 -10.46 -11.09 -11.24
N GLU A 46 -10.80 -11.47 -12.47
CA GLU A 46 -10.22 -12.64 -13.11
C GLU A 46 -10.23 -12.51 -14.62
N ASN A 47 -9.15 -12.93 -15.28
CA ASN A 47 -9.06 -13.14 -16.71
C ASN A 47 -8.48 -14.53 -17.02
N ASP A 48 -8.13 -14.82 -18.27
CA ASP A 48 -7.58 -16.13 -18.65
C ASP A 48 -6.22 -16.43 -17.99
N ALA A 49 -5.41 -15.41 -17.68
CA ALA A 49 -4.05 -15.56 -17.15
C ALA A 49 -3.99 -15.43 -15.63
N LEU A 50 -4.73 -14.48 -15.05
CA LEU A 50 -4.60 -14.06 -13.66
C LEU A 50 -5.92 -14.09 -12.90
N LEU A 51 -5.78 -14.23 -11.58
CA LEU A 51 -6.81 -13.99 -10.59
C LEU A 51 -6.25 -13.04 -9.54
N ALA A 52 -6.96 -11.94 -9.26
CA ALA A 52 -6.64 -11.05 -8.17
C ALA A 52 -7.78 -10.97 -7.16
N GLU A 53 -7.42 -10.96 -5.86
CA GLU A 53 -8.33 -10.70 -4.75
C GLU A 53 -7.94 -9.38 -4.08
N LEU A 54 -8.92 -8.49 -3.93
CA LEU A 54 -8.73 -7.11 -3.52
C LEU A 54 -9.65 -6.81 -2.34
N SER A 55 -9.10 -6.23 -1.28
CA SER A 55 -9.87 -5.84 -0.09
C SER A 55 -10.45 -4.45 -0.26
N THR A 56 -11.67 -4.23 0.18
CA THR A 56 -12.23 -2.88 0.30
C THR A 56 -11.58 -2.09 1.44
N GLN A 57 -11.08 -2.76 2.48
CA GLN A 57 -10.29 -2.10 3.51
C GLN A 57 -8.89 -1.76 2.97
N GLY A 58 -8.54 -0.47 2.95
CA GLY A 58 -7.23 0.03 2.49
C GLY A 58 -6.91 -0.31 1.04
N ALA A 59 -7.87 -0.84 0.29
CA ALA A 59 -7.70 -1.32 -1.08
C ALA A 59 -6.52 -2.30 -1.22
N TYR A 60 -6.33 -3.21 -0.27
CA TYR A 60 -5.21 -4.16 -0.28
C TYR A 60 -5.30 -5.15 -1.44
N ILE A 61 -4.16 -5.42 -2.07
CA ILE A 61 -3.99 -6.60 -2.93
C ILE A 61 -3.78 -7.80 -2.01
N GLU A 62 -4.80 -8.64 -1.84
CA GLU A 62 -4.76 -9.82 -0.99
C GLU A 62 -4.12 -11.01 -1.71
N LYS A 63 -4.26 -11.06 -3.04
CA LYS A 63 -3.78 -12.13 -3.88
C LYS A 63 -3.53 -11.67 -5.31
N LEU A 64 -2.48 -12.17 -5.93
CA LEU A 64 -2.26 -12.12 -7.38
C LEU A 64 -1.74 -13.48 -7.83
N TYR A 65 -2.66 -14.30 -8.31
CA TYR A 65 -2.39 -15.69 -8.68
C TYR A 65 -2.24 -15.85 -10.19
N ASP A 66 -1.10 -16.37 -10.60
CA ASP A 66 -0.83 -16.75 -11.98
C ASP A 66 -1.35 -18.17 -12.24
N LYS A 67 -2.34 -18.27 -13.12
CA LYS A 67 -3.00 -19.55 -13.44
C LYS A 67 -2.11 -20.49 -14.25
N LYS A 68 -1.16 -19.96 -15.02
CA LYS A 68 -0.23 -20.74 -15.82
C LYS A 68 0.81 -21.45 -14.96
N THR A 69 1.37 -20.73 -14.00
CA THR A 69 2.43 -21.25 -13.11
C THR A 69 1.88 -21.88 -11.85
N GLY A 70 0.63 -21.59 -11.47
CA GLY A 70 0.03 -22.00 -10.21
C GLY A 70 0.63 -21.30 -8.99
N LYS A 71 1.26 -20.14 -9.18
CA LYS A 71 1.97 -19.41 -8.13
C LYS A 71 1.24 -18.12 -7.73
N ASP A 72 1.37 -17.75 -6.46
CA ASP A 72 0.94 -16.46 -5.94
C ASP A 72 2.14 -15.51 -5.87
N HIS A 73 1.97 -14.29 -6.33
CA HIS A 73 3.02 -13.28 -6.38
C HIS A 73 2.91 -12.24 -5.25
N ILE A 74 1.80 -12.23 -4.50
CA ILE A 74 1.60 -11.36 -3.34
C ILE A 74 1.79 -12.16 -2.06
N TRP A 75 2.45 -11.54 -1.08
CA TRP A 75 2.62 -12.14 0.23
C TRP A 75 1.29 -12.27 0.98
N GLN A 76 1.02 -13.47 1.49
CA GLN A 76 -0.28 -13.85 2.07
C GLN A 76 -0.46 -13.44 3.54
N TYR A 77 0.40 -12.59 4.06
CA TYR A 77 0.38 -12.11 5.44
C TYR A 77 0.57 -13.21 6.50
N ASP A 78 1.62 -13.04 7.26
CA ASP A 78 1.87 -13.80 8.47
C ASP A 78 2.44 -12.84 9.54
N ALA A 79 1.66 -12.64 10.60
CA ALA A 79 1.99 -11.69 11.66
C ALA A 79 3.29 -12.01 12.41
N GLN A 80 3.76 -13.27 12.37
CA GLN A 80 5.04 -13.65 12.98
C GLN A 80 6.23 -12.98 12.29
N TYR A 81 6.12 -12.71 10.96
CA TYR A 81 7.16 -12.02 10.19
C TYR A 81 6.91 -10.50 10.19
N TRP A 82 5.70 -10.08 9.81
CA TRP A 82 5.34 -8.67 9.74
C TRP A 82 3.82 -8.48 9.88
N PRO A 83 3.34 -7.67 10.87
CA PRO A 83 1.91 -7.53 11.13
C PRO A 83 1.22 -6.49 10.24
N ARG A 84 1.64 -6.36 8.98
CA ARG A 84 1.09 -5.42 8.00
C ARG A 84 0.85 -6.15 6.67
N ARG A 85 0.05 -5.53 5.80
CA ARG A 85 -0.23 -5.98 4.43
C ARG A 85 0.23 -4.93 3.44
N THR A 86 0.14 -5.23 2.15
CA THR A 86 0.26 -4.24 1.08
C THR A 86 -0.59 -3.03 1.40
N SER A 87 0.00 -1.84 1.40
CA SER A 87 -0.72 -0.63 1.76
C SER A 87 -0.50 0.50 0.76
N ILE A 88 -1.52 1.35 0.63
CA ILE A 88 -1.42 2.63 -0.05
C ILE A 88 -1.07 3.66 1.01
N CYS A 89 0.04 4.38 0.78
CA CYS A 89 0.53 5.42 1.67
C CYS A 89 -0.01 6.77 1.19
N PHE A 90 -1.00 7.31 1.90
CA PHE A 90 -1.63 8.58 1.58
C PHE A 90 -2.21 9.23 2.87
N PRO A 91 -2.11 10.55 3.06
CA PRO A 91 -1.51 11.57 2.17
C PRO A 91 -0.02 11.78 2.37
N ILE A 92 0.65 10.92 3.13
CA ILE A 92 2.11 10.94 3.33
C ILE A 92 2.73 9.60 3.00
N MET A 93 3.97 9.65 2.54
CA MET A 93 4.85 8.49 2.44
C MET A 93 5.85 8.53 3.59
N SER A 94 6.04 7.40 4.29
CA SER A 94 6.90 7.28 5.46
C SER A 94 6.42 8.17 6.63
N ILE A 95 7.33 8.76 7.41
CA ILE A 95 7.03 9.48 8.64
C ILE A 95 7.13 11.00 8.50
N LEU A 96 6.36 11.69 9.34
CA LEU A 96 6.58 13.08 9.68
C LEU A 96 7.50 13.17 10.90
N LYS A 97 8.27 14.23 11.01
CA LYS A 97 9.07 14.49 12.20
C LYS A 97 8.15 14.74 13.39
N ASN A 98 8.30 13.93 14.44
CA ASN A 98 7.43 13.94 15.62
C ASN A 98 5.95 13.56 15.34
N ASP A 99 5.66 12.90 14.20
CA ASP A 99 4.31 12.57 13.73
C ASP A 99 3.39 13.81 13.54
N GLU A 100 3.99 14.99 13.35
CA GLU A 100 3.29 16.27 13.24
C GLU A 100 3.65 17.02 11.96
N THR A 101 2.70 17.83 11.48
CA THR A 101 2.93 18.79 10.39
C THR A 101 2.02 20.00 10.54
N VAL A 102 2.40 21.11 9.92
CA VAL A 102 1.60 22.34 9.88
C VAL A 102 0.96 22.49 8.51
N ILE A 103 -0.36 22.58 8.47
CA ILE A 103 -1.16 22.86 7.28
C ILE A 103 -1.99 24.09 7.57
N GLU A 104 -1.92 25.14 6.73
CA GLU A 104 -2.65 26.41 6.90
C GLU A 104 -2.50 26.98 8.32
N GLY A 105 -1.29 26.93 8.89
CA GLY A 105 -0.96 27.48 10.20
C GLY A 105 -1.48 26.69 11.39
N LYS A 106 -2.07 25.52 11.19
CA LYS A 106 -2.56 24.62 12.24
C LYS A 106 -1.80 23.31 12.25
N THR A 107 -1.45 22.82 13.43
CA THR A 107 -0.77 21.53 13.60
C THR A 107 -1.74 20.35 13.46
N TYR A 108 -1.31 19.35 12.69
CA TYR A 108 -1.99 18.07 12.47
C TYR A 108 -1.06 16.91 12.77
N HIS A 109 -1.64 15.82 13.28
CA HIS A 109 -0.92 14.59 13.55
C HIS A 109 -1.31 13.52 12.53
N MET A 110 -0.31 12.86 11.95
CA MET A 110 -0.51 11.72 11.06
C MET A 110 0.50 10.61 11.40
N GLU A 111 0.00 9.40 11.49
CA GLU A 111 0.84 8.23 11.66
C GLU A 111 1.65 7.93 10.39
N ASN A 112 2.70 7.13 10.55
CA ASN A 112 3.52 6.62 9.46
C ASN A 112 2.66 6.10 8.30
N HIS A 113 2.93 6.56 7.07
CA HIS A 113 2.22 6.25 5.83
C HIS A 113 0.80 6.80 5.72
N GLY A 114 0.37 7.68 6.63
CA GLY A 114 -0.96 8.26 6.62
C GLY A 114 -2.06 7.26 6.99
N PHE A 115 -3.28 7.51 6.52
CA PHE A 115 -4.47 6.86 7.04
C PHE A 115 -5.28 6.06 6.00
N LEU A 116 -5.02 6.20 4.70
CA LEU A 116 -5.85 5.55 3.66
C LEU A 116 -5.94 4.02 3.84
N ARG A 117 -4.86 3.41 4.28
CA ARG A 117 -4.78 1.98 4.56
C ARG A 117 -5.76 1.47 5.62
N GLU A 118 -6.26 2.36 6.48
CA GLU A 118 -7.22 2.01 7.55
C GLU A 118 -8.67 2.32 7.13
N MET A 119 -8.86 2.95 5.95
CA MET A 119 -10.19 3.29 5.46
C MET A 119 -10.85 2.11 4.77
N GLU A 120 -12.17 2.03 4.89
CA GLU A 120 -13.02 1.21 4.02
C GLU A 120 -13.34 2.03 2.77
N LEU A 121 -13.10 1.47 1.58
CA LEU A 121 -13.36 2.13 0.31
C LEU A 121 -14.65 1.61 -0.31
N ASP A 122 -15.41 2.52 -0.89
CA ASP A 122 -16.65 2.19 -1.63
C ASP A 122 -16.32 1.62 -3.00
N VAL A 123 -16.93 0.50 -3.38
CA VAL A 123 -16.84 -0.04 -4.74
C VAL A 123 -17.73 0.79 -5.66
N ILE A 124 -17.13 1.60 -6.54
CA ILE A 124 -17.88 2.47 -7.45
C ILE A 124 -18.06 1.87 -8.86
N SER A 125 -17.24 0.87 -9.21
CA SER A 125 -17.37 0.11 -10.46
C SER A 125 -16.71 -1.26 -10.28
N SER A 126 -17.34 -2.30 -10.85
CA SER A 126 -16.79 -3.67 -10.83
C SER A 126 -17.18 -4.40 -12.12
N GLY A 127 -16.20 -5.09 -12.72
CA GLY A 127 -16.34 -5.96 -13.87
C GLY A 127 -15.65 -7.30 -13.63
N ALA A 128 -15.52 -8.10 -14.68
CA ALA A 128 -14.86 -9.40 -14.60
C ALA A 128 -13.35 -9.27 -14.30
N ASP A 129 -12.69 -8.30 -14.93
CA ASP A 129 -11.25 -8.08 -14.93
C ASP A 129 -10.81 -6.73 -14.37
N CYS A 130 -11.76 -5.94 -13.84
CA CYS A 130 -11.50 -4.58 -13.38
C CYS A 130 -12.41 -4.23 -12.20
N VAL A 131 -11.87 -3.49 -11.22
CA VAL A 131 -12.63 -2.87 -10.14
C VAL A 131 -12.07 -1.49 -9.83
N THR A 132 -12.97 -0.53 -9.52
CA THR A 132 -12.59 0.79 -9.01
C THR A 132 -13.21 0.98 -7.64
N MET A 133 -12.40 1.37 -6.67
CA MET A 133 -12.81 1.68 -5.30
C MET A 133 -12.48 3.14 -5.00
N ARG A 134 -13.26 3.77 -4.13
CA ARG A 134 -13.18 5.19 -3.78
C ARG A 134 -13.09 5.42 -2.29
N ALA A 135 -12.16 6.27 -1.88
CA ALA A 135 -12.14 6.92 -0.58
C ALA A 135 -12.36 8.42 -0.76
N GLN A 136 -13.09 9.03 0.17
CA GLN A 136 -13.32 10.47 0.19
C GLN A 136 -13.05 11.05 1.57
N ALA A 137 -12.73 12.34 1.59
CA ALA A 137 -12.59 13.08 2.83
C ALA A 137 -13.88 12.98 3.66
N ASN A 138 -13.72 12.81 4.96
CA ASN A 138 -14.80 12.75 5.94
C ASN A 138 -14.36 13.43 7.25
N GLU A 139 -15.27 13.49 8.23
CA GLU A 139 -15.00 14.16 9.52
C GLU A 139 -13.80 13.55 10.28
N MET A 140 -13.52 12.24 10.08
CA MET A 140 -12.36 11.60 10.72
C MET A 140 -11.07 11.98 10.00
N THR A 141 -11.03 11.90 8.68
CA THR A 141 -9.82 12.26 7.90
C THR A 141 -9.47 13.72 8.07
N LYS A 142 -10.46 14.63 8.16
CA LYS A 142 -10.25 16.08 8.36
C LYS A 142 -9.61 16.45 9.69
N LYS A 143 -9.61 15.56 10.69
CA LYS A 143 -8.86 15.77 11.94
C LYS A 143 -7.35 15.68 11.75
N HIS A 144 -6.92 14.93 10.72
CA HIS A 144 -5.51 14.66 10.41
C HIS A 144 -5.04 15.39 9.16
N TYR A 145 -5.94 15.60 8.19
CA TYR A 145 -5.65 16.15 6.87
C TYR A 145 -6.86 16.96 6.39
N PRO A 146 -6.82 18.31 6.47
CA PRO A 146 -8.01 19.17 6.38
C PRO A 146 -8.54 19.41 4.97
N TYR A 147 -8.10 18.65 3.99
CA TYR A 147 -8.48 18.83 2.59
C TYR A 147 -9.67 17.94 2.20
N ASP A 148 -10.46 18.42 1.24
CA ASP A 148 -11.54 17.66 0.61
C ASP A 148 -10.97 16.88 -0.57
N PHE A 149 -10.40 15.72 -0.30
CA PHE A 149 -9.86 14.83 -1.32
C PHE A 149 -10.90 13.81 -1.79
N CYS A 150 -10.75 13.38 -3.05
CA CYS A 150 -11.29 12.12 -3.54
C CYS A 150 -10.15 11.28 -4.10
N PHE A 151 -10.10 10.02 -3.68
CA PHE A 151 -9.06 9.07 -4.04
C PHE A 151 -9.71 7.84 -4.65
N ASP A 152 -9.48 7.62 -5.96
CA ASP A 152 -9.90 6.41 -6.63
C ASP A 152 -8.71 5.48 -6.84
N VAL A 153 -8.92 4.19 -6.59
CA VAL A 153 -7.99 3.14 -7.00
C VAL A 153 -8.68 2.20 -7.97
N THR A 154 -8.07 2.00 -9.13
CA THR A 154 -8.54 1.06 -10.16
C THR A 154 -7.53 -0.06 -10.32
N TYR A 155 -7.99 -1.28 -10.16
CA TYR A 155 -7.26 -2.51 -10.46
C TYR A 155 -7.81 -3.09 -11.76
N ARG A 156 -6.92 -3.39 -12.71
CA ARG A 156 -7.27 -3.96 -14.01
C ARG A 156 -6.31 -5.04 -14.41
N LEU A 157 -6.83 -6.20 -14.80
CA LEU A 157 -6.04 -7.28 -15.38
C LEU A 157 -5.83 -7.06 -16.87
N GLU A 158 -4.59 -6.93 -17.29
CA GLU A 158 -4.15 -6.69 -18.68
C GLU A 158 -3.25 -7.85 -19.13
N GLY A 159 -3.86 -8.95 -19.62
CA GLY A 159 -3.14 -10.18 -19.94
C GLY A 159 -2.53 -10.81 -18.69
N ASP A 160 -1.19 -10.91 -18.64
CA ASP A 160 -0.40 -11.42 -17.53
C ASP A 160 0.04 -10.33 -16.53
N ALA A 161 -0.61 -9.17 -16.55
CA ALA A 161 -0.30 -8.05 -15.69
C ALA A 161 -1.51 -7.54 -14.90
N LEU A 162 -1.26 -7.03 -13.70
CA LEU A 162 -2.17 -6.21 -12.92
C LEU A 162 -1.72 -4.76 -13.01
N ALA A 163 -2.49 -3.94 -13.72
CA ALA A 163 -2.35 -2.49 -13.71
C ALA A 163 -3.09 -1.90 -12.51
N VAL A 164 -2.41 -1.02 -11.78
CA VAL A 164 -2.97 -0.29 -10.65
C VAL A 164 -2.88 1.20 -10.92
N GLU A 165 -4.03 1.87 -10.87
CA GLU A 165 -4.15 3.30 -11.13
C GLU A 165 -4.73 4.01 -9.91
N TYR A 166 -4.09 5.10 -9.50
CA TYR A 166 -4.55 5.97 -8.42
C TYR A 166 -4.89 7.34 -9.00
N ASN A 167 -6.13 7.74 -8.89
CA ASN A 167 -6.56 9.08 -9.28
C ASN A 167 -6.87 9.89 -8.03
N VAL A 168 -6.01 10.85 -7.73
CA VAL A 168 -6.17 11.78 -6.59
C VAL A 168 -6.74 13.07 -7.12
N SER A 169 -7.84 13.54 -6.54
CA SER A 169 -8.48 14.81 -6.93
C SER A 169 -8.78 15.70 -5.73
N ASN A 170 -8.61 17.00 -5.94
CA ASN A 170 -8.95 18.04 -4.98
C ASN A 170 -10.40 18.50 -5.20
N GLN A 171 -11.29 18.12 -4.30
CA GLN A 171 -12.70 18.51 -4.31
C GLN A 171 -12.98 19.77 -3.48
N GLY A 172 -11.93 20.31 -2.86
CA GLY A 172 -12.00 21.50 -2.01
C GLY A 172 -11.90 22.82 -2.78
N THR A 173 -11.73 23.90 -2.02
CA THR A 173 -11.65 25.27 -2.53
C THR A 173 -10.27 25.91 -2.36
N ILE A 174 -9.33 25.21 -1.78
CA ILE A 174 -7.94 25.63 -1.57
C ILE A 174 -6.98 24.63 -2.21
N PRO A 175 -5.74 25.02 -2.55
CA PRO A 175 -4.71 24.07 -3.02
C PRO A 175 -4.52 22.93 -2.01
N MET A 176 -4.40 21.72 -2.50
CA MET A 176 -4.25 20.50 -1.70
C MET A 176 -2.89 19.85 -1.96
N ASP A 177 -2.12 19.69 -0.91
CA ASP A 177 -0.82 19.04 -0.94
C ASP A 177 -0.92 17.59 -0.52
N TYR A 178 -0.20 16.68 -1.21
CA TYR A 178 -0.12 15.26 -0.83
C TYR A 178 1.17 14.62 -1.31
N CYS A 179 1.55 13.53 -0.65
CA CYS A 179 2.45 12.49 -1.17
C CYS A 179 1.65 11.22 -1.39
N LEU A 180 2.13 10.37 -2.29
CA LEU A 180 1.57 9.07 -2.56
C LEU A 180 2.69 8.04 -2.61
N GLY A 181 2.50 6.90 -1.95
CA GLY A 181 3.39 5.76 -2.05
C GLY A 181 2.62 4.46 -2.10
N VAL A 182 3.27 3.46 -2.67
CA VAL A 182 2.76 2.10 -2.74
C VAL A 182 3.68 1.20 -1.93
N HIS A 183 3.14 0.48 -0.98
CA HIS A 183 3.92 -0.45 -0.15
C HIS A 183 3.53 -1.89 -0.46
N THR A 184 3.59 -2.25 -1.76
CA THR A 184 3.21 -3.61 -2.20
C THR A 184 4.21 -4.63 -1.70
N THR A 185 3.68 -5.65 -1.05
CA THR A 185 4.45 -6.72 -0.42
C THR A 185 4.34 -7.99 -1.28
N TYR A 186 5.45 -8.36 -1.89
CA TYR A 186 5.55 -9.51 -2.79
C TYR A 186 5.96 -10.75 -2.02
N LYS A 187 5.40 -11.91 -2.40
CA LYS A 187 5.84 -13.21 -1.88
C LYS A 187 7.25 -13.50 -2.40
N VAL A 188 8.16 -13.84 -1.51
CA VAL A 188 9.50 -14.31 -1.82
C VAL A 188 9.93 -15.40 -0.83
N PRO A 189 10.45 -16.51 -1.31
CA PRO A 189 10.54 -16.89 -2.72
C PRO A 189 9.16 -17.19 -3.33
N ILE A 190 9.06 -17.13 -4.65
CA ILE A 190 7.86 -17.54 -5.38
C ILE A 190 7.75 -19.07 -5.35
N ASP A 191 8.86 -19.77 -5.50
CA ASP A 191 8.97 -21.20 -5.28
C ASP A 191 9.45 -21.49 -3.85
N ASP A 192 8.66 -22.24 -3.07
CA ASP A 192 8.93 -22.52 -1.66
C ASP A 192 10.22 -23.37 -1.44
N ALA A 193 10.79 -23.97 -2.50
CA ALA A 193 12.08 -24.67 -2.46
C ALA A 193 13.31 -23.72 -2.48
N GLU A 194 13.10 -22.43 -2.64
CA GLU A 194 14.15 -21.41 -2.74
C GLU A 194 14.33 -20.65 -1.43
N ASN A 195 15.44 -19.93 -1.31
CA ASN A 195 15.78 -19.12 -0.16
C ASN A 195 16.00 -17.67 -0.60
N MET A 196 15.30 -16.70 0.04
CA MET A 196 15.41 -15.28 -0.30
C MET A 196 16.86 -14.79 -0.30
N GLN A 197 17.63 -15.12 0.74
CA GLN A 197 18.99 -14.62 0.91
C GLN A 197 19.99 -15.21 -0.09
N GLU A 198 19.85 -16.49 -0.43
CA GLU A 198 20.87 -17.18 -1.23
C GLU A 198 20.52 -17.20 -2.72
N ASP A 199 19.23 -17.27 -3.05
CA ASP A 199 18.79 -17.56 -4.40
C ASP A 199 18.22 -16.36 -5.16
N LEU A 200 17.72 -15.34 -4.43
CA LEU A 200 16.97 -14.24 -5.05
C LEU A 200 17.81 -12.96 -5.23
N TYR A 201 17.41 -12.20 -6.24
CA TYR A 201 17.97 -10.89 -6.55
C TYR A 201 16.93 -10.02 -7.25
N LEU A 202 17.09 -8.70 -7.13
CA LEU A 202 16.40 -7.75 -7.98
C LEU A 202 17.21 -7.55 -9.26
N GLN A 203 16.51 -7.44 -10.41
CA GLN A 203 17.12 -7.16 -11.70
C GLN A 203 16.47 -5.95 -12.36
N PHE A 204 17.28 -4.95 -12.69
CA PHE A 204 16.92 -3.79 -13.48
C PHE A 204 16.99 -4.09 -14.98
N GLU A 205 16.42 -3.22 -15.82
CA GLU A 205 16.43 -3.37 -17.29
C GLU A 205 17.81 -3.14 -17.91
N ALA A 206 18.66 -2.38 -17.23
CA ALA A 206 20.01 -2.03 -17.68
C ALA A 206 20.96 -1.87 -16.49
N PRO A 207 22.29 -1.92 -16.73
CA PRO A 207 23.27 -1.58 -15.70
C PRO A 207 23.11 -0.15 -15.22
N GLU A 208 22.96 0.01 -13.91
CA GLU A 208 22.76 1.27 -13.20
C GLU A 208 24.02 1.71 -12.45
N THR A 209 24.16 3.03 -12.32
CA THR A 209 25.14 3.65 -11.43
C THR A 209 24.40 4.71 -10.64
N ALA A 210 23.99 4.39 -9.43
CA ALA A 210 23.12 5.24 -8.62
C ALA A 210 23.43 5.10 -7.12
N GLY A 211 23.26 6.20 -6.40
CA GLY A 211 23.27 6.22 -4.94
C GLY A 211 21.88 6.03 -4.38
N ILE A 212 21.83 5.75 -3.09
CA ILE A 212 20.60 5.71 -2.30
C ILE A 212 20.58 6.83 -1.28
N HIS A 213 19.35 7.24 -0.92
CA HIS A 213 19.13 8.18 0.16
C HIS A 213 19.69 7.67 1.49
N VAL A 214 20.31 8.55 2.26
CA VAL A 214 20.72 8.26 3.65
C VAL A 214 19.63 8.69 4.61
N VAL A 215 19.18 7.74 5.43
CA VAL A 215 18.08 7.91 6.40
C VAL A 215 18.65 7.82 7.81
N GLU A 216 18.29 8.76 8.69
CA GLU A 216 18.68 8.78 10.10
C GLU A 216 17.42 8.88 10.99
N GLY A 217 17.22 7.88 11.86
CA GLY A 217 16.04 7.84 12.73
C GLY A 217 14.70 7.78 11.99
N GLY A 218 14.70 7.29 10.74
CA GLY A 218 13.52 7.25 9.86
C GLY A 218 13.30 8.52 9.03
N LEU A 219 14.07 9.59 9.28
CA LEU A 219 14.01 10.86 8.55
C LEU A 219 15.06 10.91 7.45
N GLN A 220 14.77 11.66 6.37
CA GLN A 220 15.70 11.88 5.28
C GLN A 220 16.83 12.82 5.72
N THR A 221 18.04 12.51 5.26
CA THR A 221 19.13 13.49 5.23
C THR A 221 19.24 14.08 3.82
N HIS A 222 20.07 15.11 3.64
CA HIS A 222 20.39 15.61 2.30
C HIS A 222 21.51 14.83 1.62
N ASN A 223 21.89 13.68 2.20
CA ASN A 223 23.03 12.89 1.75
C ASN A 223 22.58 11.67 0.95
N TYR A 224 23.45 11.29 0.02
CA TYR A 224 23.38 10.02 -0.71
C TYR A 224 24.65 9.21 -0.44
N ARG A 225 24.50 7.89 -0.46
CA ARG A 225 25.66 6.99 -0.50
C ARG A 225 25.66 6.20 -1.81
N PRO A 226 26.82 5.98 -2.45
CA PRO A 226 26.94 5.11 -3.62
C PRO A 226 26.40 3.71 -3.30
N TYR A 227 25.69 3.10 -4.25
CA TYR A 227 25.13 1.76 -4.06
C TYR A 227 25.27 0.88 -5.29
N LEU A 228 24.78 1.29 -6.45
CA LEU A 228 24.95 0.59 -7.71
C LEU A 228 26.13 1.18 -8.48
N GLU A 229 27.07 0.32 -8.92
CA GLU A 229 28.25 0.67 -9.71
C GLU A 229 28.27 -0.17 -10.98
N ASN A 230 27.62 0.34 -12.05
CA ASN A 230 27.47 -0.33 -13.34
C ASN A 230 26.91 -1.77 -13.18
N SER A 231 25.89 -1.93 -12.34
CA SER A 231 25.23 -3.20 -12.03
C SER A 231 23.75 -3.16 -12.37
N ASP A 232 23.25 -4.19 -12.99
CA ASP A 232 21.81 -4.38 -13.23
C ASP A 232 21.11 -5.22 -12.15
N THR A 233 21.86 -5.65 -11.12
CA THR A 233 21.31 -6.54 -10.08
C THR A 233 21.63 -6.07 -8.68
N ILE A 234 20.69 -6.37 -7.75
CA ILE A 234 20.86 -6.29 -6.30
C ILE A 234 20.60 -7.67 -5.71
N PRO A 235 21.62 -8.40 -5.24
CA PRO A 235 21.42 -9.62 -4.45
C PRO A 235 20.61 -9.31 -3.18
N LEU A 236 19.62 -10.15 -2.81
CA LEU A 236 18.83 -9.89 -1.61
C LEU A 236 19.58 -10.24 -0.31
N LYS A 237 20.68 -10.99 -0.41
CA LYS A 237 21.52 -11.33 0.73
C LYS A 237 22.11 -10.07 1.37
N GLY A 238 21.73 -9.79 2.61
CA GLY A 238 22.24 -8.63 3.37
C GLY A 238 21.77 -7.26 2.84
N ALA A 239 20.91 -7.20 1.84
CA ALA A 239 20.56 -5.93 1.18
C ALA A 239 19.83 -4.94 2.12
N PHE A 240 19.09 -5.42 3.11
CA PHE A 240 18.21 -4.60 3.95
C PHE A 240 18.64 -4.50 5.41
N GLU A 241 19.87 -4.83 5.73
CA GLU A 241 20.38 -4.76 7.11
C GLU A 241 20.42 -3.33 7.65
N ASP A 242 20.68 -2.35 6.78
CA ASP A 242 20.68 -0.92 7.11
C ASP A 242 19.34 -0.22 6.82
N GLY A 243 18.27 -0.95 6.49
CA GLY A 243 16.96 -0.39 6.17
C GLY A 243 16.59 -0.44 4.68
N ALA A 244 15.71 0.44 4.26
CA ALA A 244 15.24 0.51 2.87
C ALA A 244 16.33 1.06 1.92
N LEU A 245 16.35 0.52 0.69
CA LEU A 245 17.15 1.07 -0.41
C LEU A 245 16.25 2.02 -1.20
N ILE A 246 16.45 3.31 -1.10
CA ILE A 246 15.62 4.34 -1.74
C ILE A 246 16.42 5.02 -2.84
N PHE A 247 15.96 4.91 -4.08
CA PHE A 247 16.55 5.53 -5.27
C PHE A 247 15.64 6.61 -5.83
N ASP A 248 16.22 7.72 -6.28
CA ASP A 248 15.53 8.63 -7.20
C ASP A 248 15.46 7.98 -8.59
N THR A 249 14.27 7.93 -9.17
CA THR A 249 14.10 7.30 -10.48
C THR A 249 14.79 8.06 -11.60
N ASP A 250 14.96 9.38 -11.45
CA ASP A 250 15.69 10.19 -12.42
C ASP A 250 17.20 9.84 -12.49
N ALA A 251 17.74 9.24 -11.42
CA ALA A 251 19.10 8.71 -11.39
C ALA A 251 19.24 7.32 -12.05
N LEU A 252 18.12 6.66 -12.37
CA LEU A 252 18.08 5.34 -12.99
C LEU A 252 17.75 5.43 -14.48
N LYS A 253 18.30 4.53 -15.28
CA LYS A 253 17.94 4.31 -16.68
C LYS A 253 16.67 3.46 -16.80
N SER A 254 16.53 2.48 -15.91
CA SER A 254 15.44 1.53 -15.87
C SER A 254 14.15 2.17 -15.36
N ARG A 255 13.01 1.65 -15.83
CA ARG A 255 11.66 2.03 -15.35
C ARG A 255 10.91 0.82 -14.83
N SER A 256 11.56 -0.33 -14.81
CA SER A 256 11.05 -1.54 -14.16
C SER A 256 12.16 -2.29 -13.44
N VAL A 257 11.74 -3.12 -12.51
CA VAL A 257 12.60 -4.05 -11.77
C VAL A 257 11.88 -5.38 -11.65
N SER A 258 12.63 -6.48 -11.69
CA SER A 258 12.11 -7.83 -11.51
C SER A 258 12.69 -8.49 -10.27
N ILE A 259 11.85 -9.18 -9.51
CA ILE A 259 12.27 -10.17 -8.52
C ILE A 259 12.61 -11.43 -9.32
N CYS A 260 13.85 -11.89 -9.22
CA CYS A 260 14.37 -13.02 -9.96
C CYS A 260 14.98 -14.07 -9.03
N SER A 261 15.01 -15.32 -9.50
CA SER A 261 15.70 -16.44 -8.85
C SER A 261 16.88 -16.93 -9.69
N ARG A 262 17.89 -17.49 -8.99
CA ARG A 262 18.99 -18.23 -9.62
C ARG A 262 18.62 -19.69 -9.93
N LYS A 263 17.49 -20.17 -9.37
CA LYS A 263 17.08 -21.59 -9.45
C LYS A 263 15.83 -21.80 -10.30
N SER A 264 14.95 -20.82 -10.37
CA SER A 264 13.72 -20.88 -11.18
C SER A 264 13.66 -19.77 -12.20
N SER A 265 12.73 -19.92 -13.15
CA SER A 265 12.43 -18.88 -14.14
C SER A 265 11.28 -17.95 -13.71
N PHE A 266 10.68 -18.18 -12.54
CA PHE A 266 9.60 -17.34 -12.05
C PHE A 266 10.08 -15.92 -11.76
N ARG A 267 9.28 -14.95 -12.19
CA ARG A 267 9.57 -13.52 -12.00
C ARG A 267 8.32 -12.76 -11.61
N THR A 268 8.53 -11.72 -10.82
CA THR A 268 7.56 -10.65 -10.60
C THR A 268 8.20 -9.35 -11.05
N ARG A 269 7.71 -8.76 -12.13
CA ARG A 269 8.19 -7.49 -12.65
C ARG A 269 7.27 -6.36 -12.22
N VAL A 270 7.87 -5.26 -11.78
CA VAL A 270 7.17 -4.04 -11.38
C VAL A 270 7.64 -2.88 -12.25
N ASP A 271 6.72 -2.27 -13.00
CA ASP A 271 6.94 -1.04 -13.73
C ASP A 271 6.57 0.15 -12.84
N PHE A 272 7.51 1.07 -12.67
CA PHE A 272 7.39 2.27 -11.85
C PHE A 272 7.54 3.56 -12.65
N SER A 273 7.26 3.52 -13.95
CA SER A 273 7.30 4.69 -14.84
C SER A 273 6.43 5.83 -14.29
N GLY A 274 7.00 7.03 -14.26
CA GLY A 274 6.29 8.23 -13.78
C GLY A 274 6.29 8.46 -12.28
N TRP A 275 6.89 7.57 -11.49
CA TRP A 275 7.13 7.77 -10.07
C TRP A 275 8.45 8.50 -9.82
N LYS A 276 8.56 9.21 -8.71
CA LYS A 276 9.73 10.01 -8.36
C LYS A 276 10.83 9.20 -7.71
N GLN A 277 10.45 8.31 -6.82
CA GLN A 277 11.35 7.40 -6.14
C GLN A 277 10.87 5.97 -6.28
N ILE A 278 11.81 5.04 -6.11
CA ILE A 278 11.56 3.62 -5.93
C ILE A 278 12.33 3.13 -4.70
N ALA A 279 11.62 2.47 -3.78
CA ALA A 279 12.28 1.84 -2.65
C ALA A 279 12.12 0.33 -2.67
N PHE A 280 13.09 -0.36 -2.09
CA PHE A 280 13.08 -1.79 -1.82
C PHE A 280 13.29 -1.99 -0.33
N TRP A 281 12.46 -2.84 0.26
CA TRP A 281 12.55 -3.12 1.68
C TRP A 281 12.10 -4.54 2.04
N ALA A 282 12.80 -5.14 2.99
CA ALA A 282 12.34 -6.26 3.79
C ALA A 282 12.93 -6.11 5.19
N LYS A 283 12.41 -6.84 6.16
CA LYS A 283 13.11 -6.96 7.44
C LYS A 283 14.45 -7.69 7.22
N PRO A 284 15.48 -7.38 8.02
CA PRO A 284 16.73 -8.14 7.99
C PRO A 284 16.52 -9.64 8.16
N GLY A 285 17.31 -10.43 7.46
CA GLY A 285 17.28 -11.89 7.51
C GLY A 285 16.50 -12.53 6.36
N ASN A 286 16.16 -13.82 6.50
CA ASN A 286 15.44 -14.58 5.50
C ASN A 286 13.92 -14.39 5.68
N MET A 287 13.35 -13.41 5.01
CA MET A 287 11.93 -13.07 5.10
C MET A 287 11.14 -13.72 3.95
N PRO A 288 9.84 -14.07 4.18
CA PRO A 288 8.98 -14.59 3.12
C PRO A 288 8.36 -13.48 2.26
N PHE A 289 8.86 -12.25 2.37
CA PHE A 289 8.34 -11.09 1.64
C PHE A 289 9.45 -10.09 1.28
N LEU A 290 9.17 -9.33 0.22
CA LEU A 290 9.92 -8.17 -0.23
C LEU A 290 8.94 -7.08 -0.64
N CYS A 291 9.17 -5.84 -0.23
CA CYS A 291 8.41 -4.68 -0.68
C CYS A 291 9.13 -4.00 -1.83
N ILE A 292 8.38 -3.66 -2.88
CA ILE A 292 8.82 -2.77 -3.97
C ILE A 292 7.84 -1.59 -3.96
N GLU A 293 8.37 -0.40 -3.75
CA GLU A 293 7.62 0.76 -3.33
C GLU A 293 7.83 1.96 -4.27
N PRO A 294 7.08 2.02 -5.39
CA PRO A 294 6.96 3.26 -6.16
C PRO A 294 6.37 4.38 -5.29
N MET A 295 6.97 5.58 -5.29
CA MET A 295 6.48 6.67 -4.49
C MET A 295 6.73 8.05 -5.09
N THR A 296 5.92 9.02 -4.66
CA THR A 296 6.15 10.45 -4.81
C THR A 296 6.19 11.05 -3.43
N GLY A 297 7.34 11.59 -3.04
CA GLY A 297 7.56 12.09 -1.70
C GLY A 297 8.24 11.08 -0.78
N LEU A 298 8.90 11.61 0.21
CA LEU A 298 9.77 10.93 1.16
C LEU A 298 9.31 11.24 2.59
N ALA A 299 9.95 10.60 3.60
CA ALA A 299 9.88 11.08 4.98
C ALA A 299 10.32 12.54 5.06
N ASP A 300 9.97 13.22 6.14
CA ASP A 300 10.52 14.55 6.41
C ASP A 300 12.04 14.54 6.45
N TYR A 301 12.66 15.69 6.16
CA TYR A 301 14.07 15.90 6.43
C TYR A 301 14.34 16.06 7.93
N VAL A 302 15.54 15.71 8.36
CA VAL A 302 16.00 15.90 9.77
C VAL A 302 15.90 17.35 10.22
N ASP A 303 16.03 18.32 9.31
CA ASP A 303 15.98 19.75 9.50
C ASP A 303 14.70 20.42 8.98
N THR A 304 13.63 19.63 8.74
CA THR A 304 12.33 20.13 8.27
C THR A 304 11.83 21.31 9.15
N ASP A 305 11.18 22.27 8.53
CA ASP A 305 10.46 23.36 9.20
C ASP A 305 9.08 22.91 9.74
N GLY A 306 8.68 21.66 9.46
CA GLY A 306 7.40 21.08 9.85
C GLY A 306 6.21 21.53 9.00
N ASN A 307 6.41 22.35 7.98
CA ASN A 307 5.33 22.76 7.07
C ASN A 307 5.07 21.66 6.03
N PHE A 308 3.81 21.25 5.90
CA PHE A 308 3.43 20.17 4.98
C PHE A 308 3.76 20.48 3.53
N HIS A 309 3.60 21.75 3.13
CA HIS A 309 3.94 22.21 1.79
C HIS A 309 5.45 22.12 1.47
N SER A 310 6.29 22.13 2.49
CA SER A 310 7.77 22.04 2.35
C SER A 310 8.29 20.60 2.29
N LYS A 311 7.42 19.59 2.34
CA LYS A 311 7.86 18.19 2.27
C LYS A 311 8.56 17.88 0.94
N PRO A 312 9.56 16.95 0.96
CA PRO A 312 10.22 16.51 -0.27
C PRO A 312 9.21 15.97 -1.29
N ASP A 313 9.31 16.45 -2.53
CA ASP A 313 8.51 16.01 -3.68
C ASP A 313 6.99 16.02 -3.46
N ILE A 314 6.51 16.93 -2.60
CA ILE A 314 5.08 17.15 -2.38
C ILE A 314 4.38 17.51 -3.70
N ILE A 315 3.19 16.99 -3.89
CA ILE A 315 2.35 17.30 -5.04
C ILE A 315 1.23 18.24 -4.60
N THR A 316 1.07 19.37 -5.30
CA THR A 316 0.00 20.32 -5.05
C THR A 316 -1.03 20.25 -6.18
N LEU A 317 -2.30 20.00 -5.84
CA LEU A 317 -3.45 20.09 -6.74
C LEU A 317 -4.25 21.35 -6.48
N GLN A 318 -4.51 22.13 -7.53
CA GLN A 318 -5.43 23.25 -7.43
C GLN A 318 -6.88 22.75 -7.25
N PRO A 319 -7.81 23.59 -6.75
CA PRO A 319 -9.22 23.23 -6.67
C PRO A 319 -9.77 22.72 -8.01
N GLY A 320 -10.35 21.53 -8.00
CA GLY A 320 -10.87 20.83 -9.17
C GLY A 320 -9.85 20.04 -10.00
N ASP A 321 -8.55 20.16 -9.69
CA ASP A 321 -7.53 19.35 -10.37
C ASP A 321 -7.53 17.90 -9.88
N ALA A 322 -7.04 17.01 -10.77
CA ALA A 322 -6.79 15.62 -10.48
C ALA A 322 -5.44 15.17 -11.08
N LYS A 323 -4.82 14.17 -10.46
CA LYS A 323 -3.60 13.55 -10.95
C LYS A 323 -3.69 12.03 -10.91
N LEU A 324 -3.35 11.41 -12.04
CA LEU A 324 -3.27 9.98 -12.18
C LEU A 324 -1.84 9.50 -11.93
N HIS A 325 -1.71 8.43 -11.13
CA HIS A 325 -0.49 7.67 -10.92
C HIS A 325 -0.76 6.23 -11.32
N ARG A 326 0.22 5.56 -11.91
CA ARG A 326 0.07 4.17 -12.36
C ARG A 326 1.35 3.39 -12.12
N TYR A 327 1.20 2.14 -11.69
CA TYR A 327 2.26 1.13 -11.75
C TYR A 327 1.68 -0.19 -12.23
N VAL A 328 2.54 -1.11 -12.65
CA VAL A 328 2.09 -2.39 -13.20
C VAL A 328 2.89 -3.53 -12.57
N ILE A 329 2.19 -4.56 -12.15
CA ILE A 329 2.78 -5.82 -11.67
C ILE A 329 2.56 -6.86 -12.76
N ARG A 330 3.64 -7.45 -13.27
CA ARG A 330 3.58 -8.54 -14.26
C ARG A 330 4.13 -9.81 -13.66
N THR A 331 3.44 -10.93 -13.93
CA THR A 331 3.86 -12.29 -13.56
C THR A 331 4.48 -12.97 -14.78
N GLU A 332 5.66 -13.56 -14.60
CA GLU A 332 6.42 -14.20 -15.70
C GLU A 332 6.97 -15.57 -15.28
#